data_2d328f1e6e5a982b5ca810ce36eb70a7
#
_entry.id   2d328f1e6e5a982b5ca810ce36eb70a7
#
_cell.length_a   1.000
_cell.length_b   1.000
_cell.length_c   1.000
_cell.angle_alpha   90.00
_cell.angle_beta   90.00
_cell.angle_gamma   90.00
#
_symmetry.space_group_name_H-M   'P 1'
#
loop_
_entity.id
_entity.type
_entity.pdbx_description
1 polymer ?
#
loop_
_entity_poly.entity_id
_entity_poly.type
_entity_poly.pdbx_seq_one_letter_code
_entity_poly.pdbx_strand_id
1 'polypeptide(L)'
;VVIINAMAEVLNASQLRKLQEVLLNELAVNEAVQQSTSNEEYLQMFLNAKKIEGCSERTVQYYQVTIKHFLRAIQTKVQKITTEEIRQYLVDYQGINDCSKTTVDNIRRNISSFFSWLEEEDYILKSPMRRIHKIKATKIVKTIISDEDIEKLRGCCQHARDLAIIDLL
;
A
#
# COMPACT_ATOMS: atom_id res chain seq x y z
N VAL A 1 24.15 -12.59 -17.28
CA VAL A 1 25.00 -13.79 -17.50
C VAL A 1 24.14 -14.97 -17.93
N VAL A 2 23.07 -15.37 -17.23
CA VAL A 2 22.26 -16.55 -17.55
C VAL A 2 21.66 -16.50 -18.97
N ILE A 3 21.09 -15.36 -19.37
CA ILE A 3 20.47 -15.19 -20.71
C ILE A 3 21.53 -15.31 -21.81
N ILE A 4 22.69 -14.70 -21.64
CA ILE A 4 23.78 -14.74 -22.62
C ILE A 4 24.30 -16.16 -22.80
N ASN A 5 24.46 -16.91 -21.70
CA ASN A 5 24.89 -18.30 -21.75
C ASN A 5 23.84 -19.22 -22.41
N ALA A 6 22.55 -19.00 -22.13
CA ALA A 6 21.47 -19.74 -22.78
C ALA A 6 21.38 -19.46 -24.30
N MET A 7 21.71 -18.26 -24.74
CA MET A 7 21.70 -17.87 -26.16
C MET A 7 23.00 -18.22 -26.91
N ALA A 8 24.06 -18.63 -26.20
CA ALA A 8 25.35 -18.97 -26.80
C ALA A 8 25.28 -20.21 -27.71
N GLU A 9 24.32 -21.08 -27.54
CA GLU A 9 24.09 -22.26 -28.40
C GLU A 9 23.38 -21.93 -29.72
N VAL A 10 22.70 -20.75 -29.79
CA VAL A 10 21.84 -20.38 -30.93
C VAL A 10 22.41 -19.22 -31.72
N LEU A 11 23.20 -18.33 -31.10
CA LEU A 11 23.73 -17.10 -31.72
C LEU A 11 25.22 -17.23 -31.99
N ASN A 12 25.64 -16.60 -33.11
CA ASN A 12 27.07 -16.49 -33.42
C ASN A 12 27.75 -15.39 -32.55
N ALA A 13 29.09 -15.39 -32.53
CA ALA A 13 29.86 -14.51 -31.65
C ALA A 13 29.58 -12.99 -31.87
N SER A 14 29.26 -12.55 -33.10
CA SER A 14 28.92 -11.16 -33.39
C SER A 14 27.53 -10.79 -32.87
N GLN A 15 26.56 -11.70 -32.98
CA GLN A 15 25.21 -11.52 -32.50
C GLN A 15 25.17 -11.53 -30.96
N LEU A 16 25.98 -12.39 -30.31
CA LEU A 16 26.12 -12.41 -28.86
C LEU A 16 26.71 -11.10 -28.32
N ARG A 17 27.73 -10.53 -28.99
CA ARG A 17 28.29 -9.23 -28.59
C ARG A 17 27.25 -8.11 -28.72
N LYS A 18 26.49 -8.09 -29.80
CA LYS A 18 25.44 -7.08 -30.01
C LYS A 18 24.30 -7.23 -28.99
N LEU A 19 23.89 -8.46 -28.67
CA LEU A 19 22.91 -8.73 -27.61
C LEU A 19 23.43 -8.27 -26.25
N GLN A 20 24.70 -8.53 -25.94
CA GLN A 20 25.33 -8.10 -24.69
C GLN A 20 25.39 -6.58 -24.59
N GLU A 21 25.75 -5.88 -25.65
CA GLU A 21 25.78 -4.42 -25.69
C GLU A 21 24.40 -3.80 -25.49
N VAL A 22 23.39 -4.31 -26.19
CA VAL A 22 22.00 -3.86 -26.03
C VAL A 22 21.50 -4.09 -24.61
N LEU A 23 21.71 -5.30 -24.07
CA LEU A 23 21.30 -5.60 -22.69
C LEU A 23 21.99 -4.71 -21.66
N LEU A 24 23.28 -4.44 -21.83
CA LEU A 24 24.01 -3.55 -20.92
C LEU A 24 23.50 -2.12 -21.01
N ASN A 25 23.24 -1.62 -22.21
CA ASN A 25 22.72 -0.26 -22.40
C ASN A 25 21.29 -0.12 -21.82
N GLU A 26 20.39 -1.05 -22.12
CA GLU A 26 19.02 -1.02 -21.60
C GLU A 26 18.96 -1.15 -20.07
N LEU A 27 19.78 -2.04 -19.49
CA LEU A 27 19.86 -2.20 -18.05
C LEU A 27 20.46 -0.95 -17.37
N ALA A 28 21.51 -0.36 -17.96
CA ALA A 28 22.13 0.85 -17.44
C ALA A 28 21.20 2.07 -17.50
N VAL A 29 20.43 2.22 -18.58
CA VAL A 29 19.44 3.29 -18.74
C VAL A 29 18.32 3.12 -17.71
N ASN A 30 17.77 1.91 -17.56
CA ASN A 30 16.74 1.62 -16.57
C ASN A 30 17.22 1.83 -15.12
N GLU A 31 18.45 1.39 -14.81
CA GLU A 31 19.03 1.63 -13.48
C GLU A 31 19.28 3.13 -13.23
N ALA A 32 19.73 3.90 -14.22
CA ALA A 32 19.96 5.33 -14.06
C ALA A 32 18.64 6.10 -13.84
N VAL A 33 17.58 5.77 -14.57
CA VAL A 33 16.25 6.39 -14.41
C VAL A 33 15.65 6.01 -13.05
N GLN A 34 15.72 4.75 -12.65
CA GLN A 34 15.21 4.30 -11.35
C GLN A 34 16.03 4.84 -10.17
N GLN A 35 17.33 5.12 -10.35
CA GLN A 35 18.16 5.70 -9.30
C GLN A 35 17.93 7.20 -9.10
N SER A 36 17.41 7.92 -10.09
CA SER A 36 17.13 9.35 -10.01
C SER A 36 15.81 9.68 -9.36
N THR A 37 14.80 8.79 -9.47
CA THR A 37 13.45 9.04 -8.94
C THR A 37 13.42 8.87 -7.41
N SER A 38 12.93 9.88 -6.72
CA SER A 38 12.77 9.88 -5.27
C SER A 38 11.52 9.12 -4.82
N ASN A 39 11.49 8.67 -3.57
CA ASN A 39 10.30 8.05 -2.98
C ASN A 39 9.07 9.00 -3.00
N GLU A 40 9.31 10.31 -2.86
CA GLU A 40 8.30 11.35 -2.90
C GLU A 40 7.68 11.49 -4.32
N GLU A 41 8.48 11.37 -5.36
CA GLU A 41 8.01 11.39 -6.76
C GLU A 41 7.14 10.17 -7.06
N TYR A 42 7.54 8.96 -6.64
CA TYR A 42 6.71 7.77 -6.78
C TYR A 42 5.36 7.91 -6.05
N LEU A 43 5.39 8.47 -4.85
CA LEU A 43 4.15 8.77 -4.12
C LEU A 43 3.25 9.73 -4.90
N GLN A 44 3.82 10.81 -5.45
CA GLN A 44 3.04 11.78 -6.20
C GLN A 44 2.42 11.18 -7.47
N MET A 45 3.18 10.35 -8.20
CA MET A 45 2.70 9.63 -9.38
C MET A 45 1.53 8.69 -9.01
N PHE A 46 1.67 7.93 -7.94
CA PHE A 46 0.60 7.08 -7.43
C PHE A 46 -0.66 7.86 -7.08
N LEU A 47 -0.53 8.99 -6.37
CA LEU A 47 -1.69 9.81 -6.00
C LEU A 47 -2.39 10.39 -7.23
N ASN A 48 -1.63 10.77 -8.26
CA ASN A 48 -2.20 11.24 -9.53
C ASN A 48 -2.95 10.12 -10.25
N ALA A 49 -2.40 8.91 -10.30
CA ALA A 49 -3.07 7.73 -10.85
C ALA A 49 -4.39 7.47 -10.14
N LYS A 50 -4.40 7.48 -8.79
CA LYS A 50 -5.63 7.29 -8.00
C LYS A 50 -6.69 8.38 -8.19
N LYS A 51 -6.28 9.62 -8.46
CA LYS A 51 -7.22 10.70 -8.84
C LYS A 51 -7.87 10.42 -10.20
N ILE A 52 -7.09 10.00 -11.21
CA ILE A 52 -7.59 9.66 -12.55
C ILE A 52 -8.52 8.46 -12.49
N GLU A 53 -8.25 7.47 -11.61
CA GLU A 53 -9.14 6.34 -11.35
C GLU A 53 -10.47 6.72 -10.68
N GLY A 54 -10.67 7.99 -10.31
CA GLY A 54 -11.92 8.48 -9.71
C GLY A 54 -12.01 8.33 -8.20
N CYS A 55 -10.90 8.11 -7.51
CA CYS A 55 -10.89 8.10 -6.04
C CYS A 55 -11.28 9.48 -5.49
N SER A 56 -12.10 9.50 -4.42
CA SER A 56 -12.45 10.74 -3.73
C SER A 56 -11.22 11.44 -3.16
N GLU A 57 -11.26 12.77 -3.04
CA GLU A 57 -10.16 13.55 -2.43
C GLU A 57 -9.78 13.05 -1.04
N ARG A 58 -10.78 12.67 -0.24
CA ARG A 58 -10.57 12.12 1.10
C ARG A 58 -9.79 10.80 1.06
N THR A 59 -10.07 9.94 0.09
CA THR A 59 -9.35 8.68 -0.11
C THR A 59 -7.91 8.94 -0.54
N VAL A 60 -7.69 9.86 -1.48
CA VAL A 60 -6.35 10.25 -1.95
C VAL A 60 -5.53 10.85 -0.81
N GLN A 61 -6.13 11.72 0.01
CA GLN A 61 -5.48 12.30 1.17
C GLN A 61 -5.09 11.22 2.20
N TYR A 62 -5.95 10.23 2.42
CA TYR A 62 -5.65 9.11 3.32
C TYR A 62 -4.49 8.25 2.81
N TYR A 63 -4.42 7.96 1.50
CA TYR A 63 -3.26 7.33 0.88
C TYR A 63 -1.99 8.17 1.11
N GLN A 64 -2.05 9.47 0.81
CA GLN A 64 -0.93 10.37 0.95
C GLN A 64 -0.34 10.36 2.36
N VAL A 65 -1.17 10.56 3.38
CA VAL A 65 -0.73 10.59 4.77
C VAL A 65 -0.11 9.26 5.19
N THR A 66 -0.79 8.16 4.89
CA THR A 66 -0.36 6.82 5.29
C THR A 66 0.96 6.42 4.64
N ILE A 67 1.08 6.59 3.32
CA ILE A 67 2.27 6.18 2.57
C ILE A 67 3.45 7.10 2.88
N LYS A 68 3.21 8.40 3.02
CA LYS A 68 4.25 9.36 3.39
C LYS A 68 4.85 9.04 4.78
N HIS A 69 4.00 8.69 5.75
CA HIS A 69 4.46 8.25 7.06
C HIS A 69 5.31 6.99 6.99
N PHE A 70 4.85 6.00 6.22
CA PHE A 70 5.56 4.76 5.97
C PHE A 70 6.95 4.98 5.34
N LEU A 71 7.02 5.75 4.25
CA LEU A 71 8.27 6.03 3.54
C LEU A 71 9.29 6.80 4.41
N ARG A 72 8.80 7.70 5.28
CA ARG A 72 9.65 8.43 6.23
C ARG A 72 10.21 7.53 7.34
N ALA A 73 9.44 6.55 7.77
CA ALA A 73 9.87 5.63 8.82
C ALA A 73 10.95 4.66 8.32
N ILE A 74 10.82 4.14 7.10
CA ILE A 74 11.75 3.14 6.55
C ILE A 74 13.01 3.78 5.97
N GLN A 75 12.93 4.99 5.38
CA GLN A 75 14.05 5.73 4.75
C GLN A 75 14.80 4.95 3.64
N THR A 76 14.34 3.79 3.27
CA THR A 76 14.88 2.97 2.19
C THR A 76 14.24 3.36 0.86
N LYS A 77 14.96 3.25 -0.27
CA LYS A 77 14.37 3.44 -1.60
C LYS A 77 13.30 2.38 -1.87
N VAL A 78 12.18 2.80 -2.47
CA VAL A 78 11.00 1.96 -2.71
C VAL A 78 11.36 0.63 -3.39
N GLN A 79 12.29 0.64 -4.35
CA GLN A 79 12.73 -0.56 -5.08
C GLN A 79 13.49 -1.57 -4.21
N LYS A 80 14.03 -1.13 -3.06
CA LYS A 80 14.84 -1.96 -2.16
C LYS A 80 14.11 -2.37 -0.90
N ILE A 81 12.90 -1.88 -0.68
CA ILE A 81 12.10 -2.21 0.51
C ILE A 81 11.75 -3.69 0.51
N THR A 82 12.07 -4.35 1.60
CA THR A 82 11.83 -5.79 1.79
C THR A 82 10.51 -6.06 2.52
N THR A 83 10.02 -7.30 2.37
CA THR A 83 8.83 -7.76 3.12
C THR A 83 9.03 -7.65 4.64
N GLU A 84 10.26 -7.86 5.12
CA GLU A 84 10.56 -7.85 6.56
C GLU A 84 10.54 -6.43 7.13
N GLU A 85 11.07 -5.45 6.42
CA GLU A 85 10.99 -4.03 6.82
C GLU A 85 9.54 -3.57 6.95
N ILE A 86 8.66 -4.02 6.04
CA ILE A 86 7.23 -3.68 6.11
C ILE A 86 6.57 -4.35 7.32
N ARG A 87 6.89 -5.62 7.62
CA ARG A 87 6.36 -6.30 8.81
C ARG A 87 6.78 -5.59 10.08
N GLN A 88 8.06 -5.26 10.18
CA GLN A 88 8.58 -4.54 11.34
C GLN A 88 7.89 -3.19 11.51
N TYR A 89 7.74 -2.42 10.43
CA TYR A 89 7.02 -1.15 10.45
C TYR A 89 5.58 -1.30 11.00
N LEU A 90 4.83 -2.32 10.55
CA LEU A 90 3.44 -2.53 10.99
C LEU A 90 3.37 -2.90 12.49
N VAL A 91 4.33 -3.69 12.98
CA VAL A 91 4.43 -4.05 14.41
C VAL A 91 4.79 -2.82 15.24
N ASP A 92 5.80 -2.06 14.84
CA ASP A 92 6.25 -0.86 15.54
C ASP A 92 5.15 0.22 15.53
N TYR A 93 4.46 0.40 14.41
CA TYR A 93 3.34 1.34 14.32
C TYR A 93 2.23 1.00 15.30
N GLN A 94 1.88 -0.28 15.44
CA GLN A 94 0.88 -0.74 16.39
C GLN A 94 1.30 -0.46 17.84
N GLY A 95 2.56 -0.76 18.18
CA GLY A 95 3.09 -0.58 19.54
C GLY A 95 3.21 0.88 19.95
N ILE A 96 3.73 1.74 19.04
CA ILE A 96 3.92 3.16 19.33
C ILE A 96 2.60 3.91 19.46
N ASN A 97 1.62 3.61 18.60
CA ASN A 97 0.35 4.35 18.55
C ASN A 97 -0.79 3.68 19.35
N ASP A 98 -0.53 2.56 19.99
CA ASP A 98 -1.53 1.76 20.72
C ASP A 98 -2.84 1.60 19.94
N CYS A 99 -2.72 1.33 18.63
CA CYS A 99 -3.86 1.32 17.74
C CYS A 99 -4.44 -0.08 17.52
N SER A 100 -5.70 -0.14 17.12
CA SER A 100 -6.41 -1.40 16.88
C SER A 100 -5.81 -2.18 15.71
N LYS A 101 -5.93 -3.51 15.72
CA LYS A 101 -5.57 -4.37 14.59
C LYS A 101 -6.29 -3.98 13.29
N THR A 102 -7.50 -3.43 13.38
CA THR A 102 -8.25 -2.91 12.23
C THR A 102 -7.54 -1.70 11.61
N THR A 103 -7.00 -0.80 12.44
CA THR A 103 -6.23 0.37 11.98
C THR A 103 -4.97 -0.09 11.25
N VAL A 104 -4.24 -1.04 11.82
CA VAL A 104 -3.03 -1.60 11.19
C VAL A 104 -3.35 -2.29 9.87
N ASP A 105 -4.48 -3.04 9.78
CA ASP A 105 -4.90 -3.66 8.50
C ASP A 105 -5.27 -2.61 7.44
N ASN A 106 -5.85 -1.48 7.81
CA ASN A 106 -6.11 -0.38 6.89
C ASN A 106 -4.81 0.24 6.35
N ILE A 107 -3.82 0.44 7.22
CA ILE A 107 -2.48 0.91 6.82
C ILE A 107 -1.82 -0.11 5.87
N ARG A 108 -1.86 -1.40 6.22
CA ARG A 108 -1.37 -2.48 5.37
C ARG A 108 -2.02 -2.44 3.98
N ARG A 109 -3.34 -2.21 3.89
CA ARG A 109 -4.06 -2.11 2.60
C ARG A 109 -3.57 -0.95 1.76
N ASN A 110 -3.36 0.22 2.37
CA ASN A 110 -2.85 1.39 1.66
C ASN A 110 -1.44 1.15 1.12
N ILE A 111 -0.56 0.57 1.93
CA ILE A 111 0.79 0.19 1.50
C ILE A 111 0.72 -0.87 0.39
N SER A 112 -0.18 -1.85 0.52
CA SER A 112 -0.38 -2.88 -0.51
C SER A 112 -0.84 -2.28 -1.84
N SER A 113 -1.77 -1.32 -1.83
CA SER A 113 -2.22 -0.62 -3.04
C SER A 113 -1.08 0.13 -3.73
N PHE A 114 -0.21 0.78 -2.95
CA PHE A 114 0.95 1.48 -3.48
C PHE A 114 1.96 0.53 -4.14
N PHE A 115 2.32 -0.56 -3.47
CA PHE A 115 3.26 -1.54 -4.03
C PHE A 115 2.67 -2.35 -5.19
N SER A 116 1.35 -2.58 -5.24
CA SER A 116 0.70 -3.20 -6.39
C SER A 116 0.77 -2.28 -7.61
N TRP A 117 0.50 -1.00 -7.43
CA TRP A 117 0.64 -0.01 -8.48
C TRP A 117 2.09 0.08 -8.99
N LEU A 118 3.09 0.09 -8.10
CA LEU A 118 4.51 0.09 -8.50
C LEU A 118 4.91 -1.15 -9.32
N GLU A 119 4.31 -2.30 -9.01
CA GLU A 119 4.52 -3.55 -9.77
C GLU A 119 3.81 -3.50 -11.11
N GLU A 120 2.57 -2.96 -11.19
CA GLU A 120 1.79 -2.79 -12.41
C GLU A 120 2.43 -1.81 -13.41
N GLU A 121 3.12 -0.79 -12.91
CA GLU A 121 3.86 0.21 -13.70
C GLU A 121 5.33 -0.18 -13.95
N ASP A 122 5.72 -1.42 -13.65
CA ASP A 122 7.07 -1.95 -13.84
C ASP A 122 8.20 -1.20 -13.09
N TYR A 123 7.86 -0.38 -12.08
CA TYR A 123 8.87 0.27 -11.23
C TYR A 123 9.57 -0.69 -10.28
N ILE A 124 8.92 -1.79 -9.95
CA ILE A 124 9.47 -2.90 -9.18
C ILE A 124 9.10 -4.22 -9.83
N LEU A 125 10.01 -5.17 -9.82
CA LEU A 125 9.80 -6.49 -10.44
C LEU A 125 8.73 -7.31 -9.70
N LYS A 126 8.64 -7.16 -8.37
CA LYS A 126 7.73 -7.92 -7.52
C LYS A 126 7.41 -7.17 -6.24
N SER A 127 6.12 -7.07 -5.93
CA SER A 127 5.66 -6.42 -4.71
C SER A 127 6.08 -7.19 -3.45
N PRO A 128 6.73 -6.53 -2.47
CA PRO A 128 7.07 -7.13 -1.18
C PRO A 128 5.83 -7.44 -0.33
N MET A 129 4.67 -6.87 -0.67
CA MET A 129 3.41 -7.08 0.04
C MET A 129 2.74 -8.44 -0.23
N ARG A 130 3.16 -9.17 -1.26
CA ARG A 130 2.55 -10.47 -1.64
C ARG A 130 2.53 -11.52 -0.51
N ARG A 131 3.48 -11.43 0.43
CA ARG A 131 3.60 -12.34 1.58
C ARG A 131 3.02 -11.77 2.87
N ILE A 132 2.37 -10.60 2.83
CA ILE A 132 1.76 -9.96 3.99
C ILE A 132 0.25 -10.06 3.87
N HIS A 133 -0.32 -11.02 4.60
CA HIS A 133 -1.74 -11.30 4.58
C HIS A 133 -2.54 -10.35 5.47
N LYS A 134 -3.87 -10.40 5.31
CA LYS A 134 -4.82 -9.63 6.11
C LYS A 134 -4.62 -9.89 7.61
N ILE A 135 -4.59 -8.83 8.39
CA ILE A 135 -4.51 -8.90 9.85
C ILE A 135 -5.90 -9.22 10.39
N LYS A 136 -6.01 -10.34 11.11
CA LYS A 136 -7.28 -10.75 11.73
C LYS A 136 -7.50 -9.92 12.99
N ALA A 137 -8.51 -9.04 12.97
CA ALA A 137 -9.01 -8.39 14.17
C ALA A 137 -10.02 -9.31 14.86
N THR A 138 -9.99 -9.33 16.19
CA THR A 138 -11.00 -10.03 16.99
C THR A 138 -12.34 -9.34 16.76
N LYS A 139 -13.36 -10.08 16.35
CA LYS A 139 -14.72 -9.55 16.28
C LYS A 139 -15.21 -9.31 17.71
N ILE A 140 -15.35 -8.05 18.07
CA ILE A 140 -16.05 -7.68 19.31
C ILE A 140 -17.52 -7.81 18.99
N VAL A 141 -18.19 -8.71 19.70
CA VAL A 141 -19.65 -8.78 19.68
C VAL A 141 -20.13 -7.52 20.41
N LYS A 142 -20.77 -6.62 19.68
CA LYS A 142 -21.38 -5.44 20.29
C LYS A 142 -22.51 -5.92 21.19
N THR A 143 -22.58 -5.37 22.39
CA THR A 143 -23.75 -5.56 23.27
C THR A 143 -25.00 -5.06 22.55
N ILE A 144 -25.99 -5.91 22.48
CA ILE A 144 -27.30 -5.52 21.94
C ILE A 144 -27.94 -4.61 23.01
N ILE A 145 -28.40 -3.44 22.57
CA ILE A 145 -29.16 -2.53 23.44
C ILE A 145 -30.47 -3.21 23.75
N SER A 146 -30.85 -3.24 25.01
CA SER A 146 -32.14 -3.82 25.45
C SER A 146 -33.30 -2.91 25.07
N ASP A 147 -34.49 -3.47 24.90
CA ASP A 147 -35.72 -2.70 24.63
C ASP A 147 -35.95 -1.64 25.72
N GLU A 148 -35.64 -1.96 26.97
CA GLU A 148 -35.71 -1.03 28.09
C GLU A 148 -34.76 0.16 27.94
N ASP A 149 -33.58 -0.05 27.42
CA ASP A 149 -32.59 1.02 27.19
C ASP A 149 -32.97 1.88 25.97
N ILE A 150 -33.62 1.28 24.95
CA ILE A 150 -34.20 2.01 23.83
C ILE A 150 -35.32 2.94 24.32
N GLU A 151 -36.23 2.46 25.18
CA GLU A 151 -37.29 3.29 25.75
C GLU A 151 -36.75 4.43 26.63
N LYS A 152 -35.70 4.18 27.42
CA LYS A 152 -35.02 5.25 28.18
C LYS A 152 -34.43 6.31 27.21
N LEU A 153 -33.80 5.88 26.12
CA LEU A 153 -33.24 6.77 25.13
C LEU A 153 -34.33 7.62 24.47
N ARG A 154 -35.49 7.04 24.11
CA ARG A 154 -36.66 7.74 23.60
C ARG A 154 -37.14 8.80 24.57
N GLY A 155 -37.25 8.46 25.85
CA GLY A 155 -37.70 9.37 26.92
C GLY A 155 -36.72 10.56 27.13
N CYS A 156 -35.45 10.43 26.76
CA CYS A 156 -34.46 11.50 26.89
C CYS A 156 -34.43 12.44 25.68
N CYS A 157 -35.10 12.10 24.56
CA CYS A 157 -35.07 12.89 23.34
C CYS A 157 -35.92 14.16 23.49
N GLN A 158 -35.27 15.32 23.31
CA GLN A 158 -35.96 16.63 23.35
C GLN A 158 -36.41 17.08 21.94
N HIS A 159 -35.85 16.52 20.86
CA HIS A 159 -36.15 16.89 19.48
C HIS A 159 -36.72 15.72 18.68
N ALA A 160 -37.71 16.00 17.86
CA ALA A 160 -38.37 15.01 17.00
C ALA A 160 -37.39 14.33 16.02
N ARG A 161 -36.34 15.03 15.59
CA ARG A 161 -35.28 14.48 14.74
C ARG A 161 -34.52 13.35 15.45
N ASP A 162 -34.18 13.53 16.72
CA ASP A 162 -33.40 12.57 17.49
C ASP A 162 -34.25 11.33 17.81
N LEU A 163 -35.52 11.53 18.10
CA LEU A 163 -36.50 10.46 18.26
C LEU A 163 -36.64 9.62 16.97
N ALA A 164 -36.77 10.28 15.81
CA ALA A 164 -36.86 9.60 14.53
C ALA A 164 -35.60 8.78 14.19
N ILE A 165 -34.40 9.20 14.61
CA ILE A 165 -33.17 8.44 14.42
C ILE A 165 -33.20 7.17 15.29
N ILE A 166 -33.67 7.24 16.53
CA ILE A 166 -33.76 6.09 17.43
C ILE A 166 -34.80 5.09 16.91
N ASP A 167 -35.91 5.57 16.37
CA ASP A 167 -36.98 4.71 15.82
C ASP A 167 -36.57 3.99 14.52
N LEU A 168 -35.49 4.43 13.86
CA LEU A 168 -34.94 3.80 12.65
C LEU A 168 -33.82 2.78 12.95
N LEU A 169 -33.35 2.67 14.19
CA LEU A 169 -32.28 1.74 14.59
C LEU A 169 -32.86 0.40 15.06
#